data_7d99fe9105b7baffacf3f0d45ae8d253
#
_entry.id   7d99fe9105b7baffacf3f0d45ae8d253
#
_cell.length_a   1.000
_cell.length_b   1.000
_cell.length_c   1.000
_cell.angle_alpha   90.00
_cell.angle_beta   90.00
_cell.angle_gamma   90.00
#
_symmetry.space_group_name_H-M   'P 1'
#
loop_
_entity.id
_entity.type
_entity.pdbx_description
1 polymer ?
#
loop_
_entity_poly.entity_id
_entity_poly.type
_entity_poly.pdbx_seq_one_letter_code
_entity_poly.pdbx_strand_id
1 'polypeptide(L)'
;MPETDLARLSLKVFLINLDRAVDRMSHMREMLDRLGIPFERVAAVEGRAIVLPIREFDEIGYRVLHGRKPNPAEIGCYLSHIECARRFLETANAFALILEDDLKLPFDLINFLEGAIQAESDWDILRLSTVSSGRKYAFRALDGHRCLA
;
A
#
# COMPACT_ATOMS: atom_id res chain seq x y z
N MET A 1 -1.11 19.50 -20.82
CA MET A 1 -0.92 18.93 -19.47
C MET A 1 0.44 18.27 -19.48
N PRO A 2 1.37 18.62 -18.59
CA PRO A 2 2.61 17.86 -18.50
C PRO A 2 2.24 16.41 -18.18
N GLU A 3 2.86 15.49 -18.89
CA GLU A 3 2.79 14.06 -18.62
C GLU A 3 3.15 13.85 -17.15
N THR A 4 2.25 13.26 -16.37
CA THR A 4 2.42 13.15 -14.91
C THR A 4 3.72 12.41 -14.66
N ASP A 5 4.59 12.92 -13.79
CA ASP A 5 5.90 12.32 -13.47
C ASP A 5 5.79 10.81 -13.13
N LEU A 6 4.62 10.37 -12.67
CA LEU A 6 4.29 8.96 -12.43
C LEU A 6 4.31 8.07 -13.69
N ALA A 7 3.98 8.60 -14.87
CA ALA A 7 4.08 7.83 -16.11
C ALA A 7 5.53 7.51 -16.44
N ARG A 8 6.46 8.44 -16.17
CA ARG A 8 7.90 8.22 -16.33
C ARG A 8 8.44 7.16 -15.38
N LEU A 9 7.85 7.05 -14.18
CA LEU A 9 8.22 6.05 -13.18
C LEU A 9 7.64 4.67 -13.46
N SER A 10 6.78 4.52 -14.48
CA SER A 10 6.04 3.28 -14.73
C SER A 10 5.32 2.78 -13.47
N LEU A 11 4.70 3.72 -12.73
CA LEU A 11 4.08 3.50 -11.43
C LEU A 11 2.55 3.45 -11.54
N LYS A 12 1.95 2.37 -11.11
CA LYS A 12 0.50 2.22 -10.92
C LYS A 12 0.14 2.50 -9.46
N VAL A 13 -0.89 3.31 -9.23
CA VAL A 13 -1.37 3.62 -7.86
C VAL A 13 -2.71 2.95 -7.61
N PHE A 14 -2.80 2.21 -6.51
CA PHE A 14 -4.01 1.59 -6.00
C PHE A 14 -4.39 2.21 -4.65
N LEU A 15 -5.68 2.48 -4.45
CA LEU A 15 -6.24 2.93 -3.18
C LEU A 15 -7.24 1.90 -2.66
N ILE A 16 -6.90 1.25 -1.56
CA ILE A 16 -7.78 0.31 -0.86
C ILE A 16 -8.74 1.10 0.02
N ASN A 17 -10.04 0.88 -0.19
CA ASN A 17 -11.09 1.56 0.59
C ASN A 17 -12.33 0.68 0.72
N LEU A 18 -12.87 0.58 1.94
CA LEU A 18 -14.14 -0.09 2.22
C LEU A 18 -15.32 0.70 1.63
N ASP A 19 -16.30 0.01 1.04
CA ASP A 19 -17.45 0.66 0.39
C ASP A 19 -18.23 1.59 1.34
N ARG A 20 -18.31 1.22 2.63
CA ARG A 20 -18.97 2.04 3.65
C ARG A 20 -18.16 3.28 4.08
N ALA A 21 -16.88 3.35 3.76
CA ALA A 21 -16.00 4.44 4.20
C ALA A 21 -15.94 5.60 3.18
N VAL A 22 -17.12 6.15 2.85
CA VAL A 22 -17.28 7.18 1.81
C VAL A 22 -16.50 8.45 2.13
N ASP A 23 -16.53 8.90 3.39
CA ASP A 23 -15.84 10.13 3.81
C ASP A 23 -14.32 9.98 3.68
N ARG A 24 -13.76 8.82 4.05
CA ARG A 24 -12.34 8.52 3.88
C ARG A 24 -11.95 8.48 2.40
N MET A 25 -12.80 7.89 1.56
CA MET A 25 -12.61 7.90 0.12
C MET A 25 -12.57 9.32 -0.45
N SER A 26 -13.50 10.19 -0.04
CA SER A 26 -13.54 11.58 -0.49
C SER A 26 -12.29 12.35 -0.07
N HIS A 27 -11.86 12.17 1.18
CA HIS A 27 -10.64 12.80 1.71
C HIS A 27 -9.38 12.37 0.95
N MET A 28 -9.23 11.04 0.71
CA MET A 28 -8.08 10.52 -0.04
C MET A 28 -8.08 11.01 -1.50
N ARG A 29 -9.26 11.07 -2.13
CA ARG A 29 -9.40 11.61 -3.48
C ARG A 29 -8.92 13.06 -3.54
N GLU A 30 -9.36 13.91 -2.62
CA GLU A 30 -8.92 15.30 -2.57
C GLU A 30 -7.40 15.43 -2.40
N MET A 31 -6.80 14.59 -1.55
CA MET A 31 -5.35 14.60 -1.36
C MET A 31 -4.60 14.17 -2.61
N LEU A 32 -5.02 13.08 -3.24
CA LEU A 32 -4.38 12.55 -4.45
C LEU A 32 -4.56 13.48 -5.65
N ASP A 33 -5.74 14.10 -5.78
CA ASP A 33 -6.01 15.08 -6.83
C ASP A 33 -5.12 16.34 -6.67
N ARG A 34 -4.90 16.82 -5.42
CA ARG A 34 -3.97 17.94 -5.16
C ARG A 34 -2.53 17.62 -5.52
N LEU A 35 -2.12 16.37 -5.37
CA LEU A 35 -0.79 15.90 -5.74
C LEU A 35 -0.68 15.53 -7.23
N GLY A 36 -1.79 15.57 -7.97
CA GLY A 36 -1.82 15.16 -9.37
C GLY A 36 -1.61 13.65 -9.56
N ILE A 37 -1.94 12.83 -8.57
CA ILE A 37 -1.72 11.38 -8.56
C ILE A 37 -3.00 10.67 -9.01
N PRO A 38 -3.05 10.15 -10.25
CA PRO A 38 -4.14 9.29 -10.69
C PRO A 38 -4.07 7.94 -9.96
N PHE A 39 -5.20 7.40 -9.57
CA PHE A 39 -5.27 6.13 -8.85
C PHE A 39 -6.46 5.28 -9.28
N GLU A 40 -6.33 3.99 -9.03
CA GLU A 40 -7.41 3.02 -9.15
C GLU A 40 -7.91 2.63 -7.76
N ARG A 41 -9.21 2.81 -7.51
CA ARG A 41 -9.81 2.33 -6.27
C ARG A 41 -9.97 0.81 -6.31
N VAL A 42 -9.52 0.14 -5.25
CA VAL A 42 -9.75 -1.27 -4.98
C VAL A 42 -10.71 -1.37 -3.79
N ALA A 43 -11.87 -2.01 -4.01
CA ALA A 43 -12.81 -2.25 -2.94
C ALA A 43 -12.17 -3.20 -1.91
N ALA A 44 -12.04 -2.71 -0.68
CA ALA A 44 -11.45 -3.50 0.41
C ALA A 44 -12.34 -4.70 0.77
N VAL A 45 -11.70 -5.81 1.07
CA VAL A 45 -12.39 -7.01 1.57
C VAL A 45 -12.88 -6.76 2.99
N GLU A 46 -14.19 -6.89 3.21
CA GLU A 46 -14.78 -6.78 4.55
C GLU A 46 -14.43 -8.03 5.39
N GLY A 47 -13.40 -7.91 6.21
CA GLY A 47 -12.87 -9.02 6.98
C GLY A 47 -13.90 -9.70 7.89
N ARG A 48 -14.89 -8.94 8.39
CA ARG A 48 -15.96 -9.49 9.24
C ARG A 48 -16.91 -10.44 8.51
N ALA A 49 -16.93 -10.37 7.16
CA ALA A 49 -17.73 -11.27 6.33
C ALA A 49 -17.01 -12.57 5.98
N ILE A 50 -15.71 -12.69 6.33
CA ILE A 50 -14.92 -13.87 6.01
C ILE A 50 -15.21 -14.99 7.01
N VAL A 51 -15.54 -16.16 6.47
CA VAL A 51 -15.67 -17.40 7.24
C VAL A 51 -14.49 -18.30 6.92
N LEU A 52 -13.66 -18.57 7.92
CA LEU A 52 -12.51 -19.48 7.81
C LEU A 52 -12.95 -20.96 7.83
N PRO A 53 -12.21 -21.88 7.19
CA PRO A 53 -10.96 -21.65 6.44
C PRO A 53 -11.22 -21.13 5.02
N ILE A 54 -10.26 -20.37 4.49
CA ILE A 54 -10.22 -19.96 3.07
C ILE A 54 -8.88 -20.37 2.47
N ARG A 55 -8.85 -20.56 1.15
CA ARG A 55 -7.65 -21.04 0.44
C ARG A 55 -6.49 -20.05 0.53
N GLU A 56 -6.79 -18.77 0.49
CA GLU A 56 -5.84 -17.67 0.40
C GLU A 56 -5.17 -17.32 1.74
N PHE A 57 -5.59 -17.98 2.85
CA PHE A 57 -5.07 -17.64 4.19
C PHE A 57 -4.80 -18.89 5.03
N ASP A 58 -3.54 -19.09 5.41
CA ASP A 58 -3.12 -20.15 6.32
C ASP A 58 -3.30 -19.74 7.79
N GLU A 59 -4.46 -20.09 8.37
CA GLU A 59 -4.76 -19.79 9.78
C GLU A 59 -3.81 -20.51 10.74
N ILE A 60 -3.38 -21.72 10.41
CA ILE A 60 -2.49 -22.51 11.27
C ILE A 60 -1.10 -21.89 11.29
N GLY A 61 -0.55 -21.60 10.12
CA GLY A 61 0.73 -20.90 9.99
C GLY A 61 0.72 -19.54 10.69
N TYR A 62 -0.36 -18.76 10.54
CA TYR A 62 -0.51 -17.49 11.25
C TYR A 62 -0.45 -17.66 12.76
N ARG A 63 -1.18 -18.64 13.33
CA ARG A 63 -1.18 -18.92 14.78
C ARG A 63 0.18 -19.34 15.29
N VAL A 64 0.89 -20.17 14.52
CA VAL A 64 2.26 -20.60 14.87
C VAL A 64 3.22 -19.42 14.90
N LEU A 65 3.18 -18.55 13.89
CA LEU A 65 4.08 -17.40 13.77
C LEU A 65 3.78 -16.29 14.78
N HIS A 66 2.50 -16.02 15.05
CA HIS A 66 2.09 -14.86 15.86
C HIS A 66 1.61 -15.22 17.28
N GLY A 67 1.47 -16.49 17.62
CA GLY A 67 1.00 -16.95 18.93
C GLY A 67 -0.43 -16.55 19.29
N ARG A 68 -1.23 -16.11 18.29
CA ARG A 68 -2.61 -15.64 18.49
C ARG A 68 -3.51 -15.95 17.29
N LYS A 69 -4.81 -15.89 17.50
CA LYS A 69 -5.77 -15.97 16.39
C LYS A 69 -5.70 -14.70 15.52
N PRO A 70 -5.90 -14.82 14.21
CA PRO A 70 -5.98 -13.66 13.33
C PRO A 70 -7.22 -12.82 13.66
N ASN A 71 -7.08 -11.50 13.57
CA ASN A 71 -8.21 -10.59 13.60
C ASN A 71 -8.86 -10.57 12.19
N PRO A 72 -10.20 -10.67 12.08
CA PRO A 72 -10.88 -10.59 10.79
C PRO A 72 -10.47 -9.37 9.95
N ALA A 73 -10.25 -8.20 10.57
CA ALA A 73 -9.80 -7.01 9.87
C ALA A 73 -8.40 -7.19 9.25
N GLU A 74 -7.49 -7.92 9.91
CA GLU A 74 -6.16 -8.22 9.37
C GLU A 74 -6.26 -9.14 8.14
N ILE A 75 -7.17 -10.11 8.16
CA ILE A 75 -7.40 -10.99 7.01
C ILE A 75 -7.98 -10.18 5.85
N GLY A 76 -8.94 -9.29 6.11
CA GLY A 76 -9.51 -8.41 5.09
C GLY A 76 -8.48 -7.49 4.47
N CYS A 77 -7.60 -6.88 5.29
CA CYS A 77 -6.49 -6.07 4.84
C CYS A 77 -5.54 -6.89 3.94
N TYR A 78 -5.10 -8.06 4.42
CA TYR A 78 -4.24 -8.97 3.65
C TYR A 78 -4.83 -9.32 2.28
N LEU A 79 -6.10 -9.73 2.23
CA LEU A 79 -6.75 -10.10 0.97
C LEU A 79 -6.91 -8.90 0.03
N SER A 80 -7.12 -7.71 0.57
CA SER A 80 -7.19 -6.48 -0.22
C SER A 80 -5.84 -6.16 -0.88
N HIS A 81 -4.74 -6.35 -0.16
CA HIS A 81 -3.39 -6.20 -0.73
C HIS A 81 -3.08 -7.27 -1.79
N ILE A 82 -3.52 -8.53 -1.59
CA ILE A 82 -3.41 -9.58 -2.61
C ILE A 82 -4.18 -9.20 -3.87
N GLU A 83 -5.38 -8.62 -3.74
CA GLU A 83 -6.16 -8.14 -4.88
C GLU A 83 -5.43 -7.01 -5.64
N CYS A 84 -4.80 -6.07 -4.93
CA CYS A 84 -3.98 -5.04 -5.56
C CYS A 84 -2.80 -5.67 -6.33
N ALA A 85 -2.10 -6.63 -5.72
CA ALA A 85 -0.99 -7.32 -6.38
C ALA A 85 -1.45 -8.08 -7.63
N ARG A 86 -2.61 -8.76 -7.56
CA ARG A 86 -3.20 -9.45 -8.71
C ARG A 86 -3.49 -8.48 -9.86
N ARG A 87 -4.12 -7.34 -9.57
CA ARG A 87 -4.39 -6.30 -10.58
C ARG A 87 -3.11 -5.70 -11.13
N PHE A 88 -2.11 -5.49 -10.29
CA PHE A 88 -0.82 -4.97 -10.73
C PHE A 88 -0.17 -5.89 -11.77
N LEU A 89 -0.21 -7.21 -11.57
CA LEU A 89 0.32 -8.17 -12.52
C LEU A 89 -0.40 -8.17 -13.89
N GLU A 90 -1.59 -7.58 -13.98
CA GLU A 90 -2.32 -7.39 -15.23
C GLU A 90 -1.95 -6.08 -15.95
N THR A 91 -1.09 -5.24 -15.33
CA THR A 91 -0.61 -3.98 -15.90
C THR A 91 0.75 -4.14 -16.57
N ALA A 92 1.13 -3.16 -17.40
CA ALA A 92 2.49 -3.06 -17.96
C ALA A 92 3.42 -2.20 -17.08
N ASN A 93 2.98 -1.78 -15.88
CA ASN A 93 3.77 -0.93 -15.00
C ASN A 93 4.86 -1.74 -14.28
N ALA A 94 6.02 -1.11 -14.06
CA ALA A 94 7.14 -1.73 -13.35
C ALA A 94 6.96 -1.72 -11.83
N PHE A 95 6.21 -0.73 -11.31
CA PHE A 95 6.00 -0.53 -9.88
C PHE A 95 4.53 -0.32 -9.54
N ALA A 96 4.15 -0.66 -8.31
CA ALA A 96 2.85 -0.35 -7.74
C ALA A 96 3.01 0.39 -6.40
N LEU A 97 2.24 1.46 -6.22
CA LEU A 97 2.01 2.09 -4.93
C LEU A 97 0.65 1.66 -4.40
N ILE A 98 0.62 1.00 -3.25
CA ILE A 98 -0.63 0.59 -2.61
C ILE A 98 -0.85 1.47 -1.39
N LEU A 99 -1.98 2.15 -1.37
CA LEU A 99 -2.40 3.08 -0.31
C LEU A 99 -3.64 2.56 0.40
N GLU A 100 -3.71 2.76 1.71
CA GLU A 100 -4.92 2.58 2.50
C GLU A 100 -5.63 3.93 2.70
N ASP A 101 -6.92 3.92 3.00
CA ASP A 101 -7.78 5.13 3.01
C ASP A 101 -7.71 5.95 4.31
N ASP A 102 -6.81 5.62 5.23
CA ASP A 102 -6.57 6.33 6.50
C ASP A 102 -5.18 6.97 6.61
N LEU A 103 -4.50 7.11 5.48
CA LEU A 103 -3.15 7.69 5.41
C LEU A 103 -3.19 9.22 5.35
N LYS A 104 -2.08 9.81 5.80
CA LYS A 104 -1.71 11.20 5.52
C LYS A 104 -0.56 11.20 4.54
N LEU A 105 -0.78 11.74 3.35
CA LEU A 105 0.24 11.79 2.32
C LEU A 105 1.09 13.04 2.50
N PRO A 106 2.44 12.93 2.49
CA PRO A 106 3.31 14.09 2.48
C PRO A 106 3.22 14.81 1.12
N PHE A 107 3.48 16.12 1.12
CA PHE A 107 3.41 16.92 -0.09
C PHE A 107 4.54 16.60 -1.10
N ASP A 108 5.64 16.02 -0.62
CA ASP A 108 6.82 15.62 -1.39
C ASP A 108 6.83 14.13 -1.76
N LEU A 109 5.67 13.46 -1.66
CA LEU A 109 5.55 12.03 -1.91
C LEU A 109 6.12 11.61 -3.28
N ILE A 110 5.87 12.40 -4.33
CA ILE A 110 6.34 12.07 -5.68
C ILE A 110 7.87 12.08 -5.72
N ASN A 111 8.52 13.12 -5.20
CA ASN A 111 9.97 13.21 -5.15
C ASN A 111 10.60 12.06 -4.36
N PHE A 112 9.95 11.68 -3.26
CA PHE A 112 10.37 10.54 -2.46
C PHE A 112 10.30 9.23 -3.27
N LEU A 113 9.20 9.00 -3.98
CA LEU A 113 9.01 7.81 -4.81
C LEU A 113 10.01 7.75 -5.96
N GLU A 114 10.29 8.90 -6.59
CA GLU A 114 11.34 9.00 -7.62
C GLU A 114 12.71 8.58 -7.07
N GLY A 115 13.11 9.14 -5.93
CA GLY A 115 14.35 8.77 -5.27
C GLY A 115 14.41 7.30 -4.90
N ALA A 116 13.29 6.73 -4.39
CA ALA A 116 13.20 5.34 -4.01
C ALA A 116 13.31 4.37 -5.20
N ILE A 117 12.73 4.74 -6.35
CA ILE A 117 12.73 3.95 -7.58
C ILE A 117 14.08 4.07 -8.31
N GLN A 118 14.69 5.26 -8.32
CA GLN A 118 15.99 5.51 -8.96
C GLN A 118 17.17 4.97 -8.17
N ALA A 119 17.03 4.81 -6.85
CA ALA A 119 18.04 4.17 -6.06
C ALA A 119 18.21 2.73 -6.51
N GLU A 120 19.44 2.36 -6.91
CA GLU A 120 19.75 0.94 -7.16
C GLU A 120 19.38 0.13 -5.93
N SER A 121 18.37 -0.69 -6.06
CA SER A 121 17.81 -1.44 -4.95
C SER A 121 17.38 -2.81 -5.42
N ASP A 122 17.62 -3.78 -4.59
CA ASP A 122 17.24 -5.19 -4.71
C ASP A 122 15.97 -5.51 -3.88
N TRP A 123 15.14 -4.48 -3.64
CA TRP A 123 13.89 -4.67 -2.91
C TRP A 123 12.75 -5.11 -3.84
N ASP A 124 11.97 -6.09 -3.38
CA ASP A 124 10.71 -6.48 -3.99
C ASP A 124 9.54 -5.67 -3.41
N ILE A 125 9.62 -5.32 -2.11
CA ILE A 125 8.60 -4.55 -1.40
C ILE A 125 9.27 -3.49 -0.54
N LEU A 126 8.92 -2.21 -0.79
CA LEU A 126 9.32 -1.09 0.04
C LEU A 126 8.15 -0.63 0.91
N ARG A 127 8.30 -0.70 2.23
CA ARG A 127 7.28 -0.22 3.16
C ARG A 127 7.53 1.24 3.52
N LEU A 128 6.59 2.12 3.13
CA LEU A 128 6.73 3.57 3.30
C LEU A 128 6.25 4.07 4.67
N SER A 129 5.44 3.30 5.38
CA SER A 129 4.90 3.68 6.68
C SER A 129 4.86 2.51 7.65
N THR A 130 4.84 2.81 8.95
CA THR A 130 4.62 1.83 10.00
C THR A 130 3.80 2.43 11.13
N VAL A 131 2.89 1.66 11.68
CA VAL A 131 2.12 2.00 12.89
C VAL A 131 2.84 1.57 14.18
N SER A 132 3.97 0.88 14.04
CA SER A 132 4.74 0.37 15.18
C SER A 132 5.54 1.48 15.86
N SER A 133 5.42 1.59 17.16
CA SER A 133 6.28 2.43 18.03
C SER A 133 7.62 1.78 18.37
N GLY A 134 7.92 0.61 17.80
CA GLY A 134 9.15 -0.14 18.03
C GLY A 134 10.41 0.59 17.56
N ARG A 135 11.58 -0.02 17.83
CA ARG A 135 12.86 0.52 17.34
C ARG A 135 12.85 0.59 15.81
N LYS A 136 13.15 1.79 15.30
CA LYS A 136 13.30 2.03 13.86
C LYS A 136 14.77 1.81 13.50
N TYR A 137 15.02 0.92 12.57
CA TYR A 137 16.33 0.73 11.99
C TYR A 137 16.31 1.34 10.60
N ALA A 138 17.19 2.32 10.33
CA ALA A 138 17.36 2.87 9.01
C ALA A 138 18.58 2.18 8.36
N PHE A 139 18.36 1.52 7.24
CA PHE A 139 19.44 0.88 6.48
C PHE A 139 20.00 1.78 5.41
N ARG A 140 19.20 2.71 4.89
CA ARG A 140 19.59 3.66 3.85
C ARG A 140 18.89 4.99 4.04
N ALA A 141 19.57 6.09 3.75
CA ALA A 141 18.95 7.40 3.62
C ALA A 141 18.72 7.66 2.12
N LEU A 142 17.51 8.05 1.75
CA LEU A 142 17.15 8.52 0.42
C LEU A 142 16.72 9.98 0.57
N ASP A 143 17.45 10.91 -0.03
CA ASP A 143 17.15 12.35 -0.05
C ASP A 143 16.73 12.94 1.32
N GLY A 144 17.45 12.58 2.38
CA GLY A 144 17.15 13.02 3.74
C GLY A 144 16.04 12.22 4.46
N HIS A 145 15.35 11.32 3.77
CA HIS A 145 14.40 10.37 4.35
C HIS A 145 15.11 9.08 4.79
N ARG A 146 14.57 8.44 5.82
CA ARG A 146 15.07 7.16 6.31
C ARG A 146 14.13 6.04 5.90
N CYS A 147 14.63 5.12 5.09
CA CYS A 147 13.91 3.90 4.78
C CYS A 147 14.18 2.84 5.85
N LEU A 148 13.13 2.11 6.21
CA LEU A 148 13.21 0.94 7.08
C LEU A 148 13.17 -0.29 6.18
N ALA A 149 14.11 -1.17 6.35
CA ALA A 149 14.08 -2.50 5.76
C ALA A 149 13.50 -3.51 6.76
#